data_c351c9ff9aa56a31b68df30ea10d9a7e
#
_entry.id   c351c9ff9aa56a31b68df30ea10d9a7e
#
_cell.length_a   1.000
_cell.length_b   1.000
_cell.length_c   1.000
_cell.angle_alpha   90.00
_cell.angle_beta   90.00
_cell.angle_gamma   90.00
#
_symmetry.space_group_name_H-M   'P 1'
#
loop_
_entity.id
_entity.type
_entity.pdbx_description
1 polymer ?
#
loop_
_entity_poly.entity_id
_entity_poly.type
_entity_poly.pdbx_seq_one_letter_code
_entity_poly.pdbx_strand_id
1 'polypeptide(L)'
;MASKYITXIAISTTPERDQQLHDEDFNKMDVNLNKGTSSTTRVYIWFKKGNGKPITRVQFSFSGAMKEDLKKAGFTELPENLNSGTQGDVIQLWYFRGESPKYDIPIEGLFLTTNENEEAHQLKLGWERLPCSLNRGNXGAFITLWLKRKSQTYICDVAATTSFHEHXNLFKEGYIRLDEDLNRGSGGKPIFFWYRQSTSTGGGITEMNASIKHEQDSILEKRGFTMMDVNLNAGTNGLSVYVWIKKDGSLPIKALTVTSNPDVIGPYDEVGLILIDKNLNAGNNGMPLYLWYGK
;
A
#
# COMPACT_ATOMS: atom_id res chain seq x y z
N MET A 1 8.54 -10.74 29.87
CA MET A 1 7.38 -10.64 29.01
C MET A 1 7.80 -10.34 27.56
N ALA A 2 7.26 -11.07 26.62
CA ALA A 2 7.63 -10.90 25.23
C ALA A 2 7.14 -9.54 24.71
N SER A 3 7.97 -8.88 23.92
CA SER A 3 7.62 -7.61 23.26
C SER A 3 6.64 -7.88 22.13
N LYS A 4 5.67 -7.00 22.00
CA LYS A 4 4.58 -7.20 21.04
C LYS A 4 4.80 -6.51 19.69
N TYR A 5 5.55 -5.42 19.66
CA TYR A 5 5.51 -4.52 18.50
C TYR A 5 6.82 -4.48 17.76
N ILE A 6 6.72 -4.25 16.45
CA ILE A 6 7.88 -4.10 15.58
C ILE A 6 8.56 -2.78 15.93
N THR A 7 9.82 -2.83 16.26
CA THR A 7 10.60 -1.62 16.57
C THR A 7 11.76 -1.39 15.63
N UNK A 8 12.11 -2.39 14.70
CA UNK A 8 13.11 -2.20 13.77
C UNK A 8 12.80 -3.01 12.59
N ILE A 9 13.29 -2.46 11.54
CA ILE A 9 13.27 -3.19 10.28
C ILE A 9 14.63 -2.98 9.64
N ALA A 10 15.15 -4.02 9.01
CA ALA A 10 16.44 -3.93 8.32
C ALA A 10 16.39 -4.76 7.05
N ILE A 11 17.35 -4.54 6.15
CA ILE A 11 17.42 -5.22 4.88
C ILE A 11 18.83 -5.73 4.70
N SER A 12 18.99 -6.96 4.20
CA SER A 12 20.29 -7.50 3.88
C SER A 12 20.36 -7.84 2.39
N THR A 13 21.55 -7.62 1.83
CA THR A 13 21.84 -8.02 0.45
C THR A 13 23.13 -8.83 0.37
N THR A 14 23.75 -9.13 1.50
CA THR A 14 24.99 -9.93 1.56
C THR A 14 24.92 -10.92 2.71
N PRO A 15 25.66 -12.04 2.62
CA PRO A 15 25.72 -12.96 3.75
C PRO A 15 26.32 -12.33 5.01
N GLU A 16 27.25 -11.41 4.84
CA GLU A 16 27.86 -10.72 5.99
C GLU A 16 26.80 -9.92 6.76
N ARG A 17 25.93 -9.24 6.03
CA ARG A 17 24.86 -8.50 6.68
C ARG A 17 23.86 -9.44 7.35
N ASP A 18 23.57 -10.58 6.73
CA ASP A 18 22.72 -11.60 7.34
C ASP A 18 23.24 -11.98 8.71
N GLN A 19 24.55 -12.28 8.79
CA GLN A 19 25.15 -12.70 10.05
C GLN A 19 25.08 -11.58 11.09
N GLN A 20 25.34 -10.35 10.66
CA GLN A 20 25.28 -9.21 11.57
C GLN A 20 23.88 -9.06 12.16
N LEU A 21 22.87 -9.13 11.32
CA LEU A 21 21.49 -8.97 11.79
C LEU A 21 21.06 -10.12 12.68
N HIS A 22 21.48 -11.34 12.35
CA HIS A 22 21.22 -12.49 13.21
C HIS A 22 21.86 -12.26 14.58
N ASP A 23 23.09 -11.78 14.61
CA ASP A 23 23.81 -11.55 15.87
C ASP A 23 23.17 -10.42 16.68
N GLU A 24 22.46 -9.51 16.04
CA GLU A 24 21.76 -8.42 16.70
C GLU A 24 20.33 -8.79 17.06
N ASP A 25 19.98 -10.07 16.94
CA ASP A 25 18.67 -10.62 17.32
C ASP A 25 17.52 -10.17 16.44
N PHE A 26 17.80 -9.81 15.19
CA PHE A 26 16.75 -9.62 14.22
C PHE A 26 16.20 -10.96 13.75
N ASN A 27 14.94 -10.98 13.37
CA ASN A 27 14.28 -12.14 12.78
C ASN A 27 14.25 -11.98 11.27
N LYS A 28 14.72 -12.99 10.56
CA LYS A 28 14.73 -12.98 9.10
C LYS A 28 13.37 -13.40 8.57
N MET A 29 12.85 -12.64 7.61
CA MET A 29 11.69 -13.08 6.85
C MET A 29 12.23 -13.91 5.70
N ASP A 30 11.93 -15.19 5.69
CA ASP A 30 12.68 -16.16 4.87
C ASP A 30 12.11 -16.26 3.45
N VAL A 31 12.03 -15.12 2.77
CA VAL A 31 11.65 -15.02 1.36
C VAL A 31 12.70 -14.15 0.68
N ASN A 32 13.41 -14.72 -0.27
CA ASN A 32 14.33 -13.95 -1.10
C ASN A 32 13.51 -13.06 -2.03
N LEU A 33 13.66 -11.75 -1.91
CA LEU A 33 12.86 -10.82 -2.72
C LEU A 33 13.17 -10.90 -4.21
N ASN A 34 14.30 -11.52 -4.58
CA ASN A 34 14.63 -11.74 -5.99
C ASN A 34 14.11 -13.07 -6.52
N LYS A 35 13.21 -13.71 -5.77
CA LYS A 35 12.57 -14.95 -6.24
C LYS A 35 11.94 -14.73 -7.61
N GLY A 36 12.21 -15.66 -8.51
CA GLY A 36 11.66 -15.60 -9.86
C GLY A 36 12.46 -14.75 -10.83
N THR A 37 13.57 -14.17 -10.38
CA THR A 37 14.48 -13.43 -11.26
C THR A 37 15.74 -14.28 -11.50
N SER A 38 16.56 -13.82 -12.44
CA SER A 38 17.85 -14.48 -12.71
C SER A 38 18.98 -13.98 -11.81
N SER A 39 18.69 -13.03 -10.92
CA SER A 39 19.72 -12.44 -10.06
C SER A 39 20.25 -13.46 -9.07
N THR A 40 21.56 -13.41 -8.84
CA THR A 40 22.19 -14.21 -7.78
C THR A 40 22.23 -13.46 -6.45
N THR A 41 21.90 -12.17 -6.44
CA THR A 41 21.83 -11.39 -5.21
C THR A 41 20.59 -11.81 -4.44
N ARG A 42 20.75 -12.12 -3.18
CA ARG A 42 19.62 -12.45 -2.32
C ARG A 42 19.30 -11.25 -1.44
N VAL A 43 18.03 -10.88 -1.39
CA VAL A 43 17.58 -9.72 -0.64
C VAL A 43 16.55 -10.19 0.38
N TYR A 44 16.79 -9.84 1.65
CA TYR A 44 15.87 -10.24 2.71
C TYR A 44 15.46 -9.05 3.56
N ILE A 45 14.25 -9.10 4.04
CA ILE A 45 13.76 -8.14 5.04
C ILE A 45 13.82 -8.82 6.40
N TRP A 46 14.27 -8.07 7.39
CA TRP A 46 14.41 -8.54 8.77
C TRP A 46 13.64 -7.59 9.68
N PHE A 47 13.17 -8.08 10.80
CA PHE A 47 12.50 -7.23 11.77
C PHE A 47 12.88 -7.63 13.19
N LYS A 48 12.64 -6.70 14.09
CA LYS A 48 12.87 -6.94 15.51
C LYS A 48 11.70 -6.37 16.28
N LYS A 49 11.27 -7.11 17.31
CA LYS A 49 10.27 -6.62 18.25
C LYS A 49 10.99 -6.19 19.52
N GLY A 50 10.47 -5.17 20.16
CA GLY A 50 11.16 -4.68 21.35
C GLY A 50 10.27 -3.78 22.18
N ASN A 51 10.89 -3.20 23.22
CA ASN A 51 10.23 -2.30 24.15
C ASN A 51 10.37 -0.85 23.74
N GLY A 52 11.07 -0.58 22.64
CA GLY A 52 11.21 0.77 22.15
C GLY A 52 9.94 1.28 21.51
N LYS A 53 10.03 2.48 20.97
CA LYS A 53 8.90 3.13 20.30
C LYS A 53 8.50 2.33 19.06
N PRO A 54 7.24 1.94 18.94
CA PRO A 54 6.84 1.06 17.84
C PRO A 54 6.84 1.76 16.49
N ILE A 55 7.12 1.00 15.44
CA ILE A 55 6.87 1.44 14.08
C ILE A 55 5.37 1.38 13.85
N THR A 56 4.82 2.45 13.27
CA THR A 56 3.39 2.55 13.03
C THR A 56 3.05 2.67 11.56
N ARG A 57 4.00 3.03 10.70
CA ARG A 57 3.73 3.11 9.26
C ARG A 57 4.95 2.67 8.46
N VAL A 58 4.70 2.02 7.33
CA VAL A 58 5.71 1.59 6.38
C VAL A 58 5.28 2.04 4.99
N GLN A 59 6.20 2.66 4.26
CA GLN A 59 5.95 3.11 2.89
C GLN A 59 7.11 2.66 2.02
N PHE A 60 6.89 2.69 0.71
CA PHE A 60 7.94 2.43 -0.27
C PHE A 60 8.10 3.63 -1.18
N SER A 61 9.33 3.83 -1.67
CA SER A 61 9.57 4.78 -2.76
C SER A 61 10.14 3.99 -3.95
N PHE A 62 9.71 4.35 -5.14
CA PHE A 62 10.28 3.76 -6.36
C PHE A 62 10.65 4.85 -7.38
N SER A 63 10.70 6.10 -6.94
CA SER A 63 11.23 7.22 -7.72
C SER A 63 11.78 8.25 -6.76
N GLY A 64 12.68 9.10 -7.28
CA GLY A 64 13.25 10.14 -6.44
C GLY A 64 12.22 11.12 -5.91
N ALA A 65 11.22 11.44 -6.72
CA ALA A 65 10.19 12.40 -6.30
C ALA A 65 9.38 11.90 -5.12
N MET A 66 9.26 10.59 -4.95
CA MET A 66 8.49 10.03 -3.83
C MET A 66 9.20 10.18 -2.49
N LYS A 67 10.50 10.45 -2.51
CA LYS A 67 11.30 10.44 -1.27
C LYS A 67 11.20 11.71 -0.47
N GLU A 68 11.10 12.86 -1.15
CA GLU A 68 11.25 14.14 -0.48
C GLU A 68 10.20 14.34 0.61
N ASP A 69 8.96 14.01 0.31
CA ASP A 69 7.90 14.22 1.28
C ASP A 69 7.93 13.20 2.41
N LEU A 70 8.44 12.00 2.14
CA LEU A 70 8.67 11.05 3.22
C LEU A 70 9.69 11.59 4.22
N LYS A 71 10.79 12.16 3.71
CA LYS A 71 11.77 12.79 4.59
C LYS A 71 11.16 13.92 5.40
N LYS A 72 10.43 14.81 4.73
CA LYS A 72 9.82 15.96 5.40
C LYS A 72 8.83 15.55 6.47
N ALA A 73 8.15 14.44 6.25
CA ALA A 73 7.16 13.95 7.22
C ALA A 73 7.78 13.18 8.37
N GLY A 74 9.09 12.96 8.35
CA GLY A 74 9.77 12.31 9.46
C GLY A 74 9.98 10.82 9.32
N PHE A 75 9.75 10.26 8.13
CA PHE A 75 10.05 8.85 7.88
C PHE A 75 11.55 8.63 7.78
N THR A 76 11.98 7.45 8.16
CA THR A 76 13.37 7.01 8.06
C THR A 76 13.52 6.08 6.87
N GLU A 77 14.54 6.34 6.04
CA GLU A 77 14.82 5.53 4.87
C GLU A 77 15.77 4.38 5.22
N LEU A 78 15.47 3.18 4.74
CA LEU A 78 16.47 2.11 4.70
C LEU A 78 17.16 2.23 3.34
N PRO A 79 18.48 2.35 3.32
CA PRO A 79 19.16 2.72 2.07
C PRO A 79 19.25 1.61 1.02
N GLU A 80 19.08 0.35 1.42
CA GLU A 80 19.23 -0.76 0.48
C GLU A 80 18.10 -0.76 -0.55
N ASN A 81 18.45 -1.08 -1.80
CA ASN A 81 17.49 -1.26 -2.86
C ASN A 81 16.90 -2.66 -2.76
N LEU A 82 15.58 -2.76 -2.57
CA LEU A 82 14.91 -4.06 -2.45
C LEU A 82 14.94 -4.84 -3.75
N ASN A 83 15.23 -4.19 -4.87
CA ASN A 83 15.46 -4.82 -6.17
C ASN A 83 16.95 -4.98 -6.50
N SER A 84 17.82 -4.97 -5.48
CA SER A 84 19.26 -5.07 -5.70
C SER A 84 19.60 -6.28 -6.56
N GLY A 85 20.50 -6.06 -7.53
CA GLY A 85 20.94 -7.13 -8.42
C GLY A 85 20.03 -7.37 -9.60
N THR A 86 18.98 -6.59 -9.77
CA THR A 86 18.09 -6.68 -10.93
C THR A 86 18.08 -5.37 -11.68
N GLN A 87 17.39 -5.37 -12.83
CA GLN A 87 17.20 -4.14 -13.60
C GLN A 87 15.85 -3.49 -13.33
N GLY A 88 15.14 -3.95 -12.30
CA GLY A 88 13.87 -3.35 -11.93
C GLY A 88 14.04 -1.98 -11.29
N ASP A 89 12.93 -1.40 -10.88
CA ASP A 89 12.93 -0.09 -10.23
C ASP A 89 13.73 -0.15 -8.93
N VAL A 90 14.34 0.98 -8.56
CA VAL A 90 15.02 1.10 -7.28
C VAL A 90 13.97 1.34 -6.21
N ILE A 91 13.80 0.38 -5.32
CA ILE A 91 12.76 0.42 -4.29
C ILE A 91 13.41 0.53 -2.93
N GLN A 92 13.07 1.57 -2.17
CA GLN A 92 13.49 1.68 -0.78
C GLN A 92 12.29 1.59 0.15
N LEU A 93 12.52 1.00 1.31
CA LEU A 93 11.53 0.93 2.37
C LEU A 93 11.76 2.09 3.34
N TRP A 94 10.67 2.72 3.77
CA TRP A 94 10.69 3.81 4.73
C TRP A 94 9.76 3.44 5.88
N TYR A 95 10.12 3.84 7.10
CA TYR A 95 9.25 3.58 8.25
C TYR A 95 9.09 4.82 9.11
N PHE A 96 8.07 4.80 9.93
CA PHE A 96 7.72 5.95 10.77
C PHE A 96 7.23 5.45 12.12
N ARG A 97 7.69 6.11 13.17
CA ARG A 97 7.27 5.83 14.54
C ARG A 97 6.39 6.97 15.01
N GLY A 98 5.10 6.88 14.69
CA GLY A 98 4.16 7.92 15.04
C GLY A 98 3.64 7.80 16.45
N GLU A 99 3.10 8.90 16.95
CA GLU A 99 2.62 8.95 18.33
C GLU A 99 1.16 9.35 18.44
N SER A 100 0.45 9.50 17.33
CA SER A 100 -0.97 9.82 17.38
C SER A 100 -1.75 8.60 17.85
N PRO A 101 -2.39 8.66 19.01
CA PRO A 101 -3.18 7.49 19.43
C PRO A 101 -4.38 7.24 18.52
N LYS A 102 -4.77 8.24 17.76
CA LYS A 102 -5.91 8.11 16.86
C LYS A 102 -5.53 7.41 15.56
N TYR A 103 -4.36 7.74 14.99
CA TYR A 103 -4.01 7.27 13.65
C TYR A 103 -2.78 6.36 13.60
N ASP A 104 -1.91 6.41 14.60
CA ASP A 104 -0.66 5.68 14.55
C ASP A 104 -0.75 4.41 15.41
N ILE A 105 -1.37 3.40 14.83
CA ILE A 105 -1.62 2.13 15.53
C ILE A 105 -0.40 1.24 15.34
N PRO A 106 0.21 0.75 16.43
CA PRO A 106 1.44 -0.04 16.32
C PRO A 106 1.30 -1.28 15.44
N ILE A 107 2.39 -1.59 14.76
CA ILE A 107 2.47 -2.79 13.93
C ILE A 107 3.02 -3.92 14.78
N GLU A 108 2.31 -5.05 14.81
CA GLU A 108 2.78 -6.20 15.58
C GLU A 108 3.26 -7.34 14.70
N GLY A 109 3.05 -7.30 13.39
CA GLY A 109 3.53 -8.35 12.51
C GLY A 109 3.78 -7.88 11.11
N LEU A 110 4.72 -8.55 10.42
CA LEU A 110 5.03 -8.39 9.01
C LEU A 110 4.97 -9.75 8.35
N PHE A 111 4.55 -9.79 7.10
CA PHE A 111 4.46 -11.04 6.35
C PHE A 111 4.71 -10.77 4.88
N LEU A 112 5.31 -11.74 4.18
CA LEU A 112 5.56 -11.63 2.74
C LEU A 112 4.78 -12.73 2.03
N THR A 113 4.04 -12.34 0.98
CA THR A 113 3.37 -13.30 0.13
C THR A 113 4.08 -13.36 -1.22
N THR A 114 4.04 -14.54 -1.87
CA THR A 114 4.72 -14.73 -3.14
C THR A 114 3.79 -15.18 -4.26
N ASN A 115 2.49 -15.30 -3.98
CA ASN A 115 1.51 -15.64 -5.01
C ASN A 115 0.12 -15.19 -4.58
N GLU A 116 -0.83 -15.30 -5.53
CA GLU A 116 -2.18 -14.77 -5.35
C GLU A 116 -2.98 -15.47 -4.26
N ASN A 117 -2.77 -16.76 -4.11
CA ASN A 117 -3.51 -17.50 -3.09
C ASN A 117 -3.04 -17.12 -1.69
N GLU A 118 -1.74 -16.91 -1.52
CA GLU A 118 -1.22 -16.41 -0.25
C GLU A 118 -1.77 -15.02 0.05
N GLU A 119 -1.87 -14.15 -0.97
CA GLU A 119 -2.44 -12.82 -0.78
C GLU A 119 -3.88 -12.90 -0.27
N ALA A 120 -4.69 -13.74 -0.92
CA ALA A 120 -6.08 -13.88 -0.52
C ALA A 120 -6.19 -14.37 0.92
N HIS A 121 -5.32 -15.29 1.31
CA HIS A 121 -5.31 -15.79 2.68
C HIS A 121 -5.01 -14.67 3.68
N GLN A 122 -4.05 -13.81 3.36
CA GLN A 122 -3.73 -12.69 4.24
C GLN A 122 -4.89 -11.69 4.35
N LEU A 123 -5.57 -11.44 3.24
CA LEU A 123 -6.75 -10.58 3.27
C LEU A 123 -7.84 -11.19 4.16
N LYS A 124 -8.05 -12.48 4.05
CA LYS A 124 -9.04 -13.18 4.87
C LYS A 124 -8.71 -13.05 6.35
N LEU A 125 -7.42 -13.09 6.69
CA LEU A 125 -6.99 -12.96 8.08
C LEU A 125 -7.00 -11.52 8.59
N GLY A 126 -7.26 -10.54 7.72
CA GLY A 126 -7.35 -9.15 8.14
C GLY A 126 -6.04 -8.38 8.12
N TRP A 127 -5.02 -8.90 7.47
CA TRP A 127 -3.76 -8.17 7.33
C TRP A 127 -3.90 -7.05 6.31
N GLU A 128 -3.09 -6.01 6.47
CA GLU A 128 -3.09 -4.83 5.63
C GLU A 128 -2.05 -4.99 4.53
N ARG A 129 -2.47 -4.76 3.28
CA ARG A 129 -1.63 -4.97 2.11
C ARG A 129 -0.88 -3.69 1.75
N LEU A 130 0.43 -3.80 1.45
CA LEU A 130 1.21 -2.71 0.88
C LEU A 130 1.38 -3.00 -0.60
N PRO A 131 0.74 -2.23 -1.49
CA PRO A 131 0.59 -2.67 -2.88
C PRO A 131 1.82 -2.59 -3.77
N CYS A 132 2.89 -1.93 -3.33
CA CYS A 132 4.10 -1.88 -4.15
C CYS A 132 4.66 -3.29 -4.31
N SER A 133 4.71 -3.78 -5.55
CA SER A 133 5.37 -5.06 -5.80
C SER A 133 6.86 -4.93 -5.55
N LEU A 134 7.44 -5.84 -4.80
CA LEU A 134 8.86 -5.76 -4.47
C LEU A 134 9.74 -6.24 -5.63
N ASN A 135 9.13 -6.73 -6.71
CA ASN A 135 9.80 -6.95 -7.99
C ASN A 135 9.33 -5.98 -9.06
N ARG A 136 8.91 -4.80 -8.64
CA ARG A 136 8.43 -3.77 -9.58
C ARG A 136 9.46 -3.53 -10.67
N GLY A 137 9.03 -3.59 -11.91
CA GLY A 137 9.89 -3.33 -13.05
C GLY A 137 10.74 -4.50 -13.51
N ASN A 138 10.56 -5.67 -12.94
CA ASN A 138 11.23 -6.87 -13.44
C ASN A 138 10.24 -8.03 -13.45
N UNK A 139 10.61 -9.00 -13.82
CA UNK A 139 9.79 -10.09 -14.04
C UNK A 139 9.75 -11.08 -12.94
N GLY A 140 10.11 -10.80 -11.96
CA GLY A 140 10.08 -11.71 -10.85
C GLY A 140 8.68 -12.00 -10.34
N ALA A 141 8.61 -12.78 -9.28
CA ALA A 141 7.34 -13.09 -8.65
C ALA A 141 6.69 -11.82 -8.10
N PHE A 142 5.36 -11.82 -8.00
CA PHE A 142 4.66 -10.75 -7.29
C PHE A 142 4.85 -10.98 -5.78
N ILE A 143 5.77 -10.24 -5.19
CA ILE A 143 6.07 -10.34 -3.77
C ILE A 143 5.53 -9.10 -3.09
N THR A 144 4.70 -9.31 -2.08
CA THR A 144 3.97 -8.23 -1.41
C THR A 144 4.21 -8.28 0.09
N LEU A 145 4.42 -7.11 0.68
CA LEU A 145 4.56 -7.00 2.14
C LEU A 145 3.22 -6.67 2.76
N TRP A 146 2.96 -7.28 3.92
CA TRP A 146 1.70 -7.12 4.67
C TRP A 146 2.01 -6.75 6.10
N LEU A 147 1.10 -5.99 6.71
CA LEU A 147 1.21 -5.58 8.11
C LEU A 147 0.04 -6.13 8.91
N LYS A 148 0.33 -6.47 10.17
CA LYS A 148 -0.72 -6.73 11.15
C LYS A 148 -0.59 -5.69 12.25
N ARG A 149 -1.71 -5.06 12.61
CA ARG A 149 -1.70 -4.01 13.61
C ARG A 149 -2.20 -4.52 14.96
N LYS A 150 -1.87 -3.77 16.00
CA LYS A 150 -2.27 -4.07 17.37
C LYS A 150 -3.76 -4.30 17.50
N SER A 151 -4.58 -3.52 16.80
CA SER A 151 -6.03 -3.54 16.91
C SER A 151 -6.65 -3.52 15.53
N GLN A 152 -7.90 -3.96 15.43
CA GLN A 152 -8.65 -3.83 14.19
C GLN A 152 -8.78 -2.35 13.83
N THR A 153 -8.45 -2.01 12.59
CA THR A 153 -8.59 -0.65 12.08
C THR A 153 -9.66 -0.60 11.00
N TYR A 154 -10.23 0.57 10.83
CA TYR A 154 -11.28 0.86 9.84
C TYR A 154 -10.84 2.07 9.04
N ILE A 155 -11.28 2.13 7.79
CA ILE A 155 -10.92 3.24 6.90
C ILE A 155 -11.84 4.42 7.24
N CYS A 156 -11.27 5.48 7.78
CA CYS A 156 -12.08 6.64 8.17
C CYS A 156 -12.11 7.73 7.11
N ASP A 157 -11.13 7.72 6.20
CA ASP A 157 -11.13 8.74 5.16
C ASP A 157 -10.22 8.30 4.02
N VAL A 158 -10.39 8.93 2.85
CA VAL A 158 -9.54 8.67 1.68
C VAL A 158 -9.20 10.00 1.02
N ALA A 159 -8.17 10.00 0.19
CA ALA A 159 -7.76 11.16 -0.57
C ALA A 159 -7.08 10.69 -1.85
N ALA A 160 -6.94 11.59 -2.80
CA ALA A 160 -6.18 11.33 -4.03
C ALA A 160 -5.34 12.55 -4.33
N THR A 161 -4.12 12.34 -4.82
CA THR A 161 -3.21 13.44 -5.14
C THR A 161 -2.79 13.36 -6.60
N THR A 162 -2.61 14.53 -7.22
CA THR A 162 -2.14 14.63 -8.60
C THR A 162 -0.79 15.32 -8.68
N SER A 163 -0.23 15.72 -7.55
CA SER A 163 1.11 16.30 -7.52
C SER A 163 1.77 15.96 -6.20
N PHE A 164 3.10 16.00 -6.18
CA PHE A 164 3.85 15.70 -4.96
C PHE A 164 3.73 16.81 -3.91
N HIS A 165 3.31 18.01 -4.28
CA HIS A 165 3.10 19.09 -3.31
C HIS A 165 2.18 18.68 -2.16
N GLU A 166 1.26 17.79 -2.43
CA GLU A 166 0.20 17.45 -1.48
C GLU A 166 0.63 16.40 -0.48
N HIS A 167 1.69 15.71 -0.79
CA HIS A 167 2.06 14.54 0.03
C HIS A 167 2.48 14.87 1.46
N UNK A 168 3.16 15.66 1.65
CA UNK A 168 3.65 16.01 2.92
C UNK A 168 2.59 16.27 3.94
N ASN A 169 1.60 17.09 3.47
CA ASN A 169 0.50 17.34 4.42
C ASN A 169 -0.29 16.08 4.73
N LEU A 170 -0.53 15.26 3.72
CA LEU A 170 -1.29 14.02 3.96
C LEU A 170 -0.55 13.10 4.92
N PHE A 171 0.76 12.93 4.73
CA PHE A 171 1.54 12.13 5.69
C PHE A 171 1.41 12.69 7.10
N LYS A 172 1.51 14.01 7.24
CA LYS A 172 1.43 14.63 8.57
C LYS A 172 0.07 14.48 9.20
N GLU A 173 -0.97 14.39 8.39
CA GLU A 173 -2.33 14.21 8.88
C GLU A 173 -2.69 12.75 9.14
N GLY A 174 -1.73 11.85 9.00
CA GLY A 174 -1.94 10.45 9.33
C GLY A 174 -2.38 9.56 8.18
N TYR A 175 -2.39 10.09 6.97
CA TYR A 175 -2.78 9.28 5.80
C TYR A 175 -1.65 8.35 5.38
N ILE A 176 -2.04 7.23 4.82
CA ILE A 176 -1.16 6.21 4.27
C ILE A 176 -1.29 6.25 2.75
N ARG A 177 -0.15 6.36 2.07
CA ARG A 177 -0.13 6.36 0.61
C ARG A 177 -0.13 4.93 0.10
N LEU A 178 -1.02 4.62 -0.85
CA LEU A 178 -0.91 3.37 -1.58
C LEU A 178 0.20 3.57 -2.62
N ASP A 179 1.29 2.85 -2.44
CA ASP A 179 2.51 3.13 -3.20
C ASP A 179 2.49 2.46 -4.56
N GLU A 180 1.57 2.95 -5.40
CA GLU A 180 1.46 2.60 -6.82
C GLU A 180 0.95 3.83 -7.54
N ASP A 181 1.63 4.20 -8.62
CA ASP A 181 1.20 5.33 -9.44
C ASP A 181 0.00 4.87 -10.26
N LEU A 182 -1.15 5.48 -10.03
CA LEU A 182 -2.37 5.09 -10.72
C LEU A 182 -2.34 5.42 -12.20
N ASN A 183 -1.40 6.25 -12.64
CA ASN A 183 -1.16 6.53 -14.06
C ASN A 183 0.05 5.78 -14.60
N ARG A 184 0.46 4.71 -13.92
CA ARG A 184 1.64 3.95 -14.32
C ARG A 184 1.59 3.57 -15.79
N GLY A 185 2.66 3.95 -16.52
CA GLY A 185 2.79 3.63 -17.92
C GLY A 185 2.01 4.51 -18.87
N SER A 186 1.26 5.49 -18.37
CA SER A 186 0.41 6.33 -19.22
C SER A 186 1.07 7.62 -19.69
N GLY A 187 2.16 8.02 -19.04
CA GLY A 187 2.77 9.30 -19.30
C GLY A 187 2.08 10.48 -18.65
N GLY A 188 1.02 10.23 -17.89
CA GLY A 188 0.28 11.29 -17.20
C GLY A 188 0.91 11.70 -15.90
N LYS A 189 0.17 12.51 -15.13
CA LYS A 189 0.63 12.96 -13.83
C LYS A 189 0.78 11.79 -12.87
N PRO A 190 1.71 11.87 -11.90
CA PRO A 190 1.80 10.84 -10.86
C PRO A 190 0.62 10.97 -9.90
N ILE A 191 -0.28 10.02 -9.96
CA ILE A 191 -1.51 10.06 -9.17
C ILE A 191 -1.45 8.94 -8.15
N PHE A 192 -1.70 9.30 -6.89
CA PHE A 192 -1.70 8.35 -5.79
C PHE A 192 -3.01 8.42 -5.03
N PHE A 193 -3.45 7.26 -4.56
CA PHE A 193 -4.61 7.16 -3.69
C PHE A 193 -4.13 6.93 -2.27
N TRP A 194 -4.89 7.45 -1.30
CA TRP A 194 -4.51 7.46 0.11
C TRP A 194 -5.67 7.06 0.97
N TYR A 195 -5.38 6.52 2.15
CA TYR A 195 -6.41 6.27 3.13
C TYR A 195 -5.88 6.60 4.53
N ARG A 196 -6.81 6.80 5.44
CA ARG A 196 -6.48 7.03 6.84
C ARG A 196 -7.32 6.06 7.67
N GLN A 197 -6.70 5.50 8.70
CA GLN A 197 -7.31 4.49 9.54
C GLN A 197 -7.62 5.04 10.91
N SER A 198 -8.57 4.35 11.58
CA SER A 198 -8.90 4.64 12.96
C SER A 198 -9.38 3.34 13.59
N THR A 199 -9.28 3.23 14.89
CA THR A 199 -9.88 2.09 15.60
C THR A 199 -11.36 2.32 15.89
N SER A 200 -11.84 3.54 15.67
CA SER A 200 -13.24 3.89 15.86
C SER A 200 -14.09 3.36 14.71
N THR A 201 -15.30 2.89 15.01
CA THR A 201 -16.23 2.46 13.98
C THR A 201 -17.19 3.58 13.55
N GLY A 202 -17.16 4.75 14.20
CA GLY A 202 -18.09 5.82 13.88
C GLY A 202 -17.61 6.68 12.74
N GLY A 203 -18.50 6.97 11.78
CA GLY A 203 -18.22 7.96 10.75
C GLY A 203 -17.28 7.56 9.63
N GLY A 204 -16.94 6.28 9.54
CA GLY A 204 -16.02 5.84 8.49
C GLY A 204 -16.69 5.55 7.17
N ILE A 205 -15.87 5.22 6.19
CA ILE A 205 -16.34 4.91 4.83
C ILE A 205 -16.92 3.50 4.82
N THR A 206 -18.15 3.38 4.31
CA THR A 206 -18.85 2.10 4.33
C THR A 206 -18.92 1.43 2.97
N GLU A 207 -18.73 2.20 1.90
CA GLU A 207 -18.84 1.67 0.54
C GLU A 207 -18.12 2.61 -0.42
N MET A 208 -17.58 2.05 -1.51
CA MET A 208 -16.90 2.84 -2.53
C MET A 208 -17.38 2.43 -3.92
N ASN A 209 -17.23 3.33 -4.87
CA ASN A 209 -17.59 3.06 -6.25
C ASN A 209 -16.76 3.96 -7.16
N ALA A 210 -16.90 3.82 -8.45
CA ALA A 210 -16.21 4.66 -9.42
C ALA A 210 -17.11 4.95 -10.62
N SER A 211 -16.86 6.09 -11.26
CA SER A 211 -17.58 6.46 -12.46
C SER A 211 -16.60 6.87 -13.55
N ILE A 212 -17.07 6.79 -14.80
CA ILE A 212 -16.31 7.23 -15.96
C ILE A 212 -17.08 8.37 -16.61
N LYS A 213 -16.42 9.49 -16.84
CA LYS A 213 -16.99 10.63 -17.61
C LYS A 213 -18.28 11.20 -17.04
N HIS A 214 -18.53 11.07 -15.76
CA HIS A 214 -19.76 11.56 -15.14
C HIS A 214 -21.03 10.85 -15.61
N GLU A 215 -20.91 9.72 -16.30
CA GLU A 215 -22.09 9.04 -16.85
C GLU A 215 -23.00 8.48 -15.78
N GLN A 216 -22.46 8.19 -14.60
CA GLN A 216 -23.23 7.58 -13.53
C GLN A 216 -23.44 8.50 -12.35
N ASP A 217 -23.13 9.78 -12.51
CA ASP A 217 -23.13 10.70 -11.37
C ASP A 217 -24.49 10.77 -10.68
N SER A 218 -25.58 10.94 -11.46
CA SER A 218 -26.89 11.09 -10.83
C SER A 218 -27.31 9.80 -10.13
N ILE A 219 -26.96 8.66 -10.69
CA ILE A 219 -27.29 7.37 -10.07
C ILE A 219 -26.56 7.23 -8.73
N LEU A 220 -25.25 7.52 -8.72
CA LEU A 220 -24.45 7.39 -7.51
C LEU A 220 -24.89 8.40 -6.45
N GLU A 221 -25.23 9.63 -6.84
CA GLU A 221 -25.73 10.62 -5.90
C GLU A 221 -27.02 10.15 -5.25
N LYS A 222 -27.94 9.61 -6.02
CA LYS A 222 -29.21 9.11 -5.49
C LYS A 222 -28.99 7.94 -4.53
N ARG A 223 -27.92 7.17 -4.73
CA ARG A 223 -27.61 6.06 -3.85
C ARG A 223 -26.84 6.49 -2.60
N GLY A 224 -26.60 7.79 -2.44
CA GLY A 224 -25.96 8.31 -1.23
C GLY A 224 -24.46 8.44 -1.29
N PHE A 225 -23.87 8.30 -2.46
CA PHE A 225 -22.41 8.46 -2.61
C PHE A 225 -22.03 9.92 -2.82
N THR A 226 -20.84 10.28 -2.42
CA THR A 226 -20.23 11.58 -2.65
C THR A 226 -18.99 11.41 -3.52
N MET A 227 -18.88 12.23 -4.57
CA MET A 227 -17.75 12.15 -5.49
C MET A 227 -16.51 12.81 -4.90
N MET A 228 -15.36 12.12 -5.04
CA MET A 228 -14.08 12.77 -4.83
C MET A 228 -13.71 13.49 -6.12
N ASP A 229 -13.49 14.80 -6.03
CA ASP A 229 -13.34 15.63 -7.22
C ASP A 229 -11.90 15.64 -7.72
N VAL A 230 -11.39 14.46 -8.03
CA VAL A 230 -10.04 14.27 -8.61
C VAL A 230 -10.18 13.27 -9.75
N ASN A 231 -9.76 13.68 -10.94
CA ASN A 231 -9.73 12.77 -12.09
C ASN A 231 -8.51 11.88 -11.97
N LEU A 232 -8.72 10.58 -11.78
CA LEU A 232 -7.61 9.66 -11.60
C LEU A 232 -6.86 9.36 -12.90
N ASN A 233 -7.31 9.94 -14.01
CA ASN A 233 -6.57 9.89 -15.27
C ASN A 233 -6.06 11.27 -15.70
N ALA A 234 -5.93 12.19 -14.75
CA ALA A 234 -5.50 13.55 -15.06
C ALA A 234 -4.16 13.53 -15.81
N GLY A 235 -4.06 14.38 -16.83
CA GLY A 235 -2.84 14.51 -17.61
C GLY A 235 -2.67 13.47 -18.70
N THR A 236 -3.68 12.63 -18.93
CA THR A 236 -3.65 11.65 -20.01
C THR A 236 -4.76 11.92 -21.01
N ASN A 237 -4.74 11.19 -22.11
CA ASN A 237 -5.83 11.21 -23.09
C ASN A 237 -6.93 10.21 -22.77
N GLY A 238 -6.82 9.52 -21.65
CA GLY A 238 -7.80 8.51 -21.28
C GLY A 238 -9.09 9.10 -20.75
N LEU A 239 -10.00 8.21 -20.40
CA LEU A 239 -11.29 8.61 -19.86
C LEU A 239 -11.13 9.17 -18.46
N SER A 240 -11.94 10.14 -18.11
CA SER A 240 -11.97 10.67 -16.74
C SER A 240 -12.56 9.64 -15.81
N VAL A 241 -11.85 9.36 -14.71
CA VAL A 241 -12.26 8.36 -13.73
C VAL A 241 -12.35 9.02 -12.37
N TYR A 242 -13.49 8.86 -11.71
CA TYR A 242 -13.73 9.45 -10.39
C TYR A 242 -14.11 8.36 -9.39
N VAL A 243 -13.62 8.48 -8.17
CA VAL A 243 -14.00 7.60 -7.07
C VAL A 243 -15.07 8.27 -6.23
N TRP A 244 -16.01 7.48 -5.78
CA TRP A 244 -17.14 7.93 -4.95
C TRP A 244 -17.10 7.16 -3.64
N ILE A 245 -17.49 7.81 -2.55
CA ILE A 245 -17.52 7.18 -1.24
C ILE A 245 -18.89 7.38 -0.60
N LYS A 246 -19.22 6.43 0.30
CA LYS A 246 -20.45 6.53 1.07
C LYS A 246 -20.10 6.34 2.54
N LYS A 247 -20.77 7.12 3.40
CA LYS A 247 -20.66 7.02 4.85
C LYS A 247 -22.09 6.95 5.39
N ASP A 248 -22.60 5.73 5.63
CA ASP A 248 -24.01 5.57 5.97
C ASP A 248 -24.23 5.15 7.41
N GLY A 249 -23.20 5.20 8.24
CA GLY A 249 -23.34 4.89 9.66
C GLY A 249 -23.19 3.41 10.02
N SER A 250 -23.11 2.54 9.02
CA SER A 250 -22.85 1.13 9.31
C SER A 250 -21.36 0.90 9.54
N LEU A 251 -20.95 -0.35 9.76
CA LEU A 251 -19.56 -0.67 10.04
C LEU A 251 -18.68 -0.28 8.85
N PRO A 252 -17.62 0.50 9.08
CA PRO A 252 -16.77 0.93 7.97
C PRO A 252 -15.98 -0.22 7.37
N ILE A 253 -15.50 0.02 6.16
CA ILE A 253 -14.63 -0.95 5.48
C ILE A 253 -13.32 -1.09 6.25
N LYS A 254 -12.70 -2.26 6.13
CA LYS A 254 -11.48 -2.58 6.87
C LYS A 254 -10.24 -2.57 6.00
N ALA A 255 -10.40 -2.72 4.67
CA ALA A 255 -9.26 -2.87 3.78
C ALA A 255 -9.46 -2.03 2.52
N LEU A 256 -8.34 -1.53 2.00
CA LEU A 256 -8.33 -0.82 0.73
C LEU A 256 -6.98 -1.06 0.09
N THR A 257 -6.99 -1.45 -1.19
CA THR A 257 -5.73 -1.68 -1.89
C THR A 257 -5.91 -1.46 -3.39
N VAL A 258 -4.79 -1.43 -4.11
CA VAL A 258 -4.77 -1.32 -5.56
C VAL A 258 -3.96 -2.49 -6.11
N THR A 259 -4.40 -3.05 -7.23
CA THR A 259 -3.72 -4.19 -7.84
C THR A 259 -3.43 -3.94 -9.30
N SER A 260 -2.31 -4.50 -9.76
CA SER A 260 -1.94 -4.54 -11.16
C SER A 260 -1.90 -5.97 -11.70
N ASN A 261 -1.97 -6.97 -10.85
CA ASN A 261 -1.88 -8.37 -11.23
C ASN A 261 -3.28 -8.92 -11.50
N PRO A 262 -3.63 -9.25 -12.75
CA PRO A 262 -4.99 -9.71 -13.02
C PRO A 262 -5.30 -11.07 -12.40
N ASP A 263 -4.28 -11.82 -12.01
CA ASP A 263 -4.50 -13.14 -11.44
C ASP A 263 -5.06 -13.09 -10.02
N VAL A 264 -5.13 -11.92 -9.40
CA VAL A 264 -5.74 -11.83 -8.06
C VAL A 264 -7.27 -11.83 -8.10
N ILE A 265 -7.87 -11.62 -9.27
CA ILE A 265 -9.33 -11.40 -9.33
C ILE A 265 -10.10 -12.57 -8.73
N GLY A 266 -9.78 -13.80 -9.15
CA GLY A 266 -10.46 -14.97 -8.61
C GLY A 266 -10.23 -15.15 -7.11
N PRO A 267 -8.97 -15.24 -6.67
CA PRO A 267 -8.71 -15.42 -5.24
C PRO A 267 -9.26 -14.33 -4.34
N TYR A 268 -9.19 -13.06 -4.77
CA TYR A 268 -9.71 -11.96 -3.96
C TYR A 268 -11.23 -12.04 -3.86
N ASP A 269 -11.89 -12.36 -4.99
CA ASP A 269 -13.34 -12.49 -4.97
C ASP A 269 -13.79 -13.59 -4.02
N GLU A 270 -13.05 -14.70 -3.98
CA GLU A 270 -13.40 -15.83 -3.12
C GLU A 270 -13.36 -15.47 -1.65
N VAL A 271 -12.51 -14.54 -1.23
CA VAL A 271 -12.44 -14.14 0.17
C VAL A 271 -13.30 -12.92 0.47
N GLY A 272 -14.10 -12.48 -0.49
CA GLY A 272 -15.11 -11.46 -0.25
C GLY A 272 -14.67 -10.03 -0.48
N LEU A 273 -13.49 -9.81 -1.06
CA LEU A 273 -13.12 -8.44 -1.42
C LEU A 273 -14.00 -7.94 -2.55
N ILE A 274 -14.22 -6.64 -2.57
CA ILE A 274 -15.10 -6.01 -3.54
C ILE A 274 -14.26 -5.24 -4.54
N LEU A 275 -14.40 -5.61 -5.80
CA LEU A 275 -13.69 -4.95 -6.89
C LEU A 275 -14.45 -3.71 -7.32
N ILE A 276 -13.75 -2.58 -7.37
CA ILE A 276 -14.29 -1.39 -8.03
C ILE A 276 -13.94 -1.57 -9.51
N ASP A 277 -14.92 -2.02 -10.30
CA ASP A 277 -14.65 -2.60 -11.61
C ASP A 277 -14.51 -1.53 -12.69
N LYS A 278 -13.55 -0.63 -12.50
CA LYS A 278 -13.16 0.38 -13.48
C LYS A 278 -11.65 0.39 -13.57
N ASN A 279 -11.13 0.12 -14.77
CA ASN A 279 -9.70 0.25 -14.98
C ASN A 279 -9.31 1.73 -14.80
N LEU A 280 -8.43 2.00 -13.85
CA LEU A 280 -8.05 3.38 -13.53
C LEU A 280 -7.26 4.04 -14.67
N ASN A 281 -6.76 3.24 -15.62
CA ASN A 281 -6.11 3.73 -16.84
C ASN A 281 -6.98 3.54 -18.08
N ALA A 282 -8.30 3.53 -17.92
CA ALA A 282 -9.21 3.32 -19.02
C ALA A 282 -8.94 4.35 -20.13
N GLY A 283 -8.84 3.86 -21.37
CA GLY A 283 -8.69 4.73 -22.53
C GLY A 283 -7.31 5.27 -22.77
N ASN A 284 -6.32 4.90 -21.97
CA ASN A 284 -4.94 5.27 -22.25
C ASN A 284 -4.08 4.00 -22.33
N ASN A 285 -2.78 4.17 -22.55
CA ASN A 285 -1.89 3.02 -22.73
C ASN A 285 -1.25 2.54 -21.44
N GLY A 286 -1.72 3.04 -20.32
CA GLY A 286 -1.13 2.67 -19.05
C GLY A 286 -1.50 1.26 -18.60
N MET A 287 -0.85 0.82 -17.55
CA MET A 287 -1.10 -0.49 -16.97
C MET A 287 -2.51 -0.54 -16.39
N PRO A 288 -3.29 -1.59 -16.63
CA PRO A 288 -4.60 -1.70 -15.97
C PRO A 288 -4.43 -1.82 -14.46
N LEU A 289 -5.09 -0.93 -13.73
CA LEU A 289 -5.03 -0.89 -12.28
C LEU A 289 -6.45 -0.83 -11.72
N TYR A 290 -6.66 -1.54 -10.63
CA TYR A 290 -7.98 -1.64 -10.02
C TYR A 290 -7.89 -1.42 -8.52
N LEU A 291 -8.88 -0.69 -7.99
CA LEU A 291 -9.06 -0.54 -6.56
C LEU A 291 -9.98 -1.62 -6.02
N TRP A 292 -9.70 -2.06 -4.81
CA TRP A 292 -10.49 -3.07 -4.10
C TRP A 292 -10.70 -2.61 -2.67
N TYR A 293 -11.85 -2.99 -2.11
CA TYR A 293 -12.03 -2.75 -0.68
C TYR A 293 -12.65 -3.97 -0.01
N GLY A 294 -12.51 -4.04 1.32
CA GLY A 294 -13.02 -5.14 2.11
C GLY A 294 -13.82 -4.67 3.30
N LYS A 295 -14.90 -5.38 3.55
CA LYS A 295 -15.73 -5.11 4.73
C LYS A 295 -15.31 -5.94 5.92
#